data_80ace41b8e57e398709b28afe6bcd315
#
_entry.id   80ace41b8e57e398709b28afe6bcd315
#
_cell.length_a   1.000
_cell.length_b   1.000
_cell.length_c   1.000
_cell.angle_alpha   90.00
_cell.angle_beta   90.00
_cell.angle_gamma   90.00
#
_symmetry.space_group_name_H-M   'P 1'
#
loop_
_entity.id
_entity.type
_entity.pdbx_description
1 polymer ?
#
loop_
_entity_poly.entity_id
_entity_poly.type
_entity_poly.pdbx_seq_one_letter_code
_entity_poly.pdbx_strand_id
1 'polypeptide(L)'
;MSIGLVGRKCGMTRVFTDAGVTVPVTVVEALPNRISQVKNDKADGYRAVQVTIGSRRPSRVTKALAGHFAKANVAAGYTSQEFRLGKGEGDDLATGGEIKVDMFKAGQIVDVTGTTVGKGFQGTMKRHNFAGGMKTHGNSLSHRAPGSIGQRQTPGRVFKGKRMSGHMGVRNRTIENLRIVEVDAVRNLLLISGAVPGAEGSRVIVKPSVKAKGQARRQKLMPNKAPTAAKGAPQPKGAAPKAGAAGKAEKK
;
A
#
# COMPACT_ATOMS: atom_id res chain seq x y z
N MET A 1 -1.24 -1.67 -17.13
CA MET A 1 -0.52 -1.64 -15.83
C MET A 1 0.55 -0.57 -15.94
N SER A 2 1.04 0.00 -14.86
CA SER A 2 2.03 1.08 -14.96
C SER A 2 3.37 0.60 -14.42
N ILE A 3 4.43 1.14 -15.00
CA ILE A 3 5.79 0.96 -14.53
C ILE A 3 5.87 1.47 -13.10
N GLY A 4 6.62 0.78 -12.26
CA GLY A 4 6.90 1.15 -10.90
C GLY A 4 8.39 1.21 -10.61
N LEU A 5 8.72 1.57 -9.37
CA LEU A 5 10.07 1.51 -8.84
C LEU A 5 10.17 0.50 -7.71
N VAL A 6 11.32 -0.12 -7.61
CA VAL A 6 11.70 -0.92 -6.45
C VAL A 6 12.60 -0.07 -5.58
N GLY A 7 12.27 0.04 -4.30
CA GLY A 7 13.03 0.78 -3.32
C GLY A 7 13.23 0.01 -2.02
N ARG A 8 13.90 0.65 -1.09
CA ARG A 8 14.16 0.18 0.27
C ARG A 8 13.47 1.10 1.26
N LYS A 9 12.74 0.54 2.21
CA LYS A 9 12.16 1.30 3.32
C LYS A 9 13.27 1.72 4.29
N CYS A 10 13.44 3.02 4.51
CA CYS A 10 14.45 3.53 5.46
C CYS A 10 13.89 3.74 6.86
N GLY A 11 12.60 4.04 6.98
CA GLY A 11 11.97 4.32 8.27
C GLY A 11 10.76 5.23 8.10
N MET A 12 10.29 5.77 9.20
CA MET A 12 9.17 6.73 9.22
C MET A 12 9.58 8.01 9.95
N THR A 13 9.07 9.12 9.44
CA THR A 13 9.23 10.44 10.04
C THR A 13 7.93 11.24 9.86
N ARG A 14 7.95 12.51 10.20
CA ARG A 14 6.84 13.43 9.97
C ARG A 14 7.33 14.68 9.26
N VAL A 15 6.53 15.19 8.38
CA VAL A 15 6.76 16.45 7.66
C VAL A 15 5.65 17.42 8.04
N PHE A 16 6.00 18.68 8.24
CA PHE A 16 5.02 19.73 8.48
C PHE A 16 4.68 20.40 7.14
N THR A 17 3.40 20.61 6.91
CA THR A 17 2.92 21.39 5.77
C THR A 17 2.99 22.88 6.11
N ASP A 18 2.94 23.74 5.09
CA ASP A 18 2.93 25.20 5.26
C ASP A 18 1.77 25.70 6.15
N ALA A 19 0.68 24.93 6.20
CA ALA A 19 -0.46 25.18 7.08
C ALA A 19 -0.25 24.68 8.52
N GLY A 20 0.96 24.22 8.91
CA GLY A 20 1.30 23.71 10.24
C GLY A 20 0.77 22.29 10.54
N VAL A 21 0.15 21.61 9.59
CA VAL A 21 -0.38 20.26 9.79
C VAL A 21 0.74 19.23 9.69
N THR A 22 0.81 18.33 10.66
CA THR A 22 1.76 17.21 10.68
C THR A 22 1.29 16.06 9.80
N VAL A 23 2.10 15.66 8.84
CA VAL A 23 1.85 14.50 7.98
C VAL A 23 2.87 13.39 8.30
N PRO A 24 2.45 12.21 8.80
CA PRO A 24 3.35 11.09 8.96
C PRO A 24 3.77 10.55 7.60
N VAL A 25 5.07 10.35 7.40
CA VAL A 25 5.61 9.85 6.13
C VAL A 25 6.53 8.66 6.34
N THR A 26 6.51 7.73 5.40
CA THR A 26 7.52 6.70 5.26
C THR A 26 8.54 7.14 4.22
N VAL A 27 9.81 7.08 4.57
CA VAL A 27 10.92 7.37 3.67
C VAL A 27 11.31 6.09 2.93
N VAL A 28 11.28 6.14 1.61
CA VAL A 28 11.67 5.05 0.72
C VAL A 28 12.83 5.52 -0.14
N GLU A 29 13.99 4.88 0.03
CA GLU A 29 15.15 5.05 -0.85
C GLU A 29 14.92 4.25 -2.12
N ALA A 30 14.87 4.89 -3.26
CA ALA A 30 14.67 4.25 -4.56
C ALA A 30 15.87 4.57 -5.49
N LEU A 31 16.97 3.88 -5.26
CA LEU A 31 18.16 3.98 -6.12
C LEU A 31 17.76 3.70 -7.58
N PRO A 32 18.50 4.22 -8.57
CA PRO A 32 18.23 3.99 -9.98
C PRO A 32 18.02 2.50 -10.27
N ASN A 33 16.85 2.18 -10.83
CA ASN A 33 16.48 0.81 -11.19
C ASN A 33 16.98 0.53 -12.60
N ARG A 34 17.98 -0.34 -12.74
CA ARG A 34 18.60 -0.68 -14.03
C ARG A 34 17.74 -1.71 -14.76
N ILE A 35 17.51 -1.51 -16.05
CA ILE A 35 16.72 -2.40 -16.88
C ILE A 35 17.61 -3.56 -17.35
N SER A 36 17.31 -4.77 -16.85
CA SER A 36 18.05 -5.99 -17.22
C SER A 36 17.47 -6.68 -18.45
N GLN A 37 16.17 -6.54 -18.71
CA GLN A 37 15.52 -7.14 -19.88
C GLN A 37 14.23 -6.41 -20.21
N VAL A 38 13.96 -6.25 -21.49
CA VAL A 38 12.64 -5.86 -22.01
C VAL A 38 12.02 -7.07 -22.67
N LYS A 39 10.86 -7.49 -22.20
CA LYS A 39 10.09 -8.63 -22.71
C LYS A 39 9.03 -8.18 -23.72
N ASN A 40 8.93 -8.92 -24.82
CA ASN A 40 8.04 -8.62 -25.91
C ASN A 40 7.05 -9.77 -26.15
N ASP A 41 5.84 -9.44 -26.66
CA ASP A 41 4.79 -10.42 -26.94
C ASP A 41 5.25 -11.54 -27.89
N LYS A 42 6.11 -11.23 -28.86
CA LYS A 42 6.56 -12.22 -29.88
C LYS A 42 7.47 -13.31 -29.31
N ALA A 43 8.38 -12.95 -28.41
CA ALA A 43 9.36 -13.88 -27.85
C ALA A 43 8.91 -14.47 -26.51
N ASP A 44 8.29 -13.66 -25.65
CA ASP A 44 8.00 -14.00 -24.26
C ASP A 44 6.49 -14.26 -24.01
N GLY A 45 5.63 -13.96 -24.98
CA GLY A 45 4.18 -14.09 -24.85
C GLY A 45 3.50 -12.98 -24.03
N TYR A 46 4.27 -12.01 -23.52
CA TYR A 46 3.76 -10.84 -22.81
C TYR A 46 4.78 -9.70 -22.78
N ARG A 47 4.29 -8.47 -22.59
CA ARG A 47 5.14 -7.29 -22.46
C ARG A 47 5.46 -7.01 -20.99
N ALA A 48 6.74 -6.88 -20.68
CA ALA A 48 7.21 -6.52 -19.35
C ALA A 48 8.60 -5.90 -19.41
N VAL A 49 8.94 -5.13 -18.39
CA VAL A 49 10.30 -4.66 -18.14
C VAL A 49 10.80 -5.29 -16.85
N GLN A 50 11.93 -5.98 -16.94
CA GLN A 50 12.63 -6.50 -15.79
C GLN A 50 13.66 -5.48 -15.33
N VAL A 51 13.58 -5.07 -14.08
CA VAL A 51 14.52 -4.15 -13.45
C VAL A 51 15.30 -4.82 -12.34
N THR A 52 16.51 -4.34 -12.11
CA THR A 52 17.38 -4.79 -11.01
C THR A 52 17.87 -3.61 -10.19
N ILE A 53 18.00 -3.80 -8.88
CA ILE A 53 18.47 -2.79 -7.94
C ILE A 53 19.63 -3.26 -7.09
N GLY A 54 20.40 -2.26 -6.60
CA GLY A 54 21.54 -2.48 -5.73
C GLY A 54 22.69 -3.18 -6.44
N SER A 55 23.64 -3.66 -5.66
CA SER A 55 24.80 -4.39 -6.15
C SER A 55 24.98 -5.71 -5.40
N ARG A 56 25.44 -6.73 -6.08
CA ARG A 56 25.77 -8.03 -5.51
C ARG A 56 27.24 -8.36 -5.78
N ARG A 57 27.94 -8.84 -4.76
CA ARG A 57 29.34 -9.26 -4.92
C ARG A 57 29.47 -10.30 -6.04
N PRO A 58 30.44 -10.20 -6.95
CA PRO A 58 30.58 -11.14 -8.08
C PRO A 58 30.67 -12.60 -7.65
N SER A 59 31.36 -12.89 -6.54
CA SER A 59 31.47 -14.23 -5.97
C SER A 59 30.15 -14.88 -5.55
N ARG A 60 29.09 -14.08 -5.37
CA ARG A 60 27.74 -14.56 -5.00
C ARG A 60 26.77 -14.59 -6.18
N VAL A 61 27.26 -14.30 -7.39
CA VAL A 61 26.46 -14.32 -8.62
C VAL A 61 26.73 -15.65 -9.31
N THR A 62 25.69 -16.43 -9.59
CA THR A 62 25.82 -17.67 -10.36
C THR A 62 26.17 -17.37 -11.82
N LYS A 63 26.86 -18.29 -12.51
CA LYS A 63 27.24 -18.13 -13.93
C LYS A 63 26.05 -17.79 -14.82
N ALA A 64 24.88 -18.39 -14.59
CA ALA A 64 23.65 -18.13 -15.33
C ALA A 64 23.18 -16.67 -15.17
N LEU A 65 23.15 -16.15 -13.92
CA LEU A 65 22.78 -14.76 -13.66
C LEU A 65 23.85 -13.78 -14.19
N ALA A 66 25.14 -14.14 -14.08
CA ALA A 66 26.22 -13.32 -14.65
C ALA A 66 26.03 -13.15 -16.16
N GLY A 67 25.74 -14.24 -16.89
CA GLY A 67 25.44 -14.18 -18.33
C GLY A 67 24.18 -13.35 -18.64
N HIS A 68 23.15 -13.45 -17.82
CA HIS A 68 21.93 -12.65 -17.97
C HIS A 68 22.20 -11.14 -17.85
N PHE A 69 22.94 -10.73 -16.82
CA PHE A 69 23.31 -9.32 -16.62
C PHE A 69 24.33 -8.82 -17.65
N ALA A 70 25.29 -9.68 -18.07
CA ALA A 70 26.26 -9.33 -19.10
C ALA A 70 25.57 -9.06 -20.45
N LYS A 71 24.55 -9.84 -20.82
CA LYS A 71 23.74 -9.61 -22.03
C LYS A 71 23.08 -8.23 -22.05
N ALA A 72 22.73 -7.71 -20.88
CA ALA A 72 22.12 -6.39 -20.72
C ALA A 72 23.15 -5.28 -20.50
N ASN A 73 24.44 -5.62 -20.37
CA ASN A 73 25.52 -4.72 -19.98
C ASN A 73 25.23 -3.97 -18.66
N VAL A 74 24.64 -4.68 -17.69
CA VAL A 74 24.21 -4.14 -16.40
C VAL A 74 24.89 -4.86 -15.26
N ALA A 75 25.36 -4.12 -14.25
CA ALA A 75 25.91 -4.72 -13.05
C ALA A 75 24.87 -5.55 -12.29
N ALA A 76 25.28 -6.72 -11.77
CA ALA A 76 24.41 -7.62 -11.06
C ALA A 76 23.81 -6.98 -9.79
N GLY A 77 22.48 -6.93 -9.70
CA GLY A 77 21.77 -6.47 -8.53
C GLY A 77 21.44 -7.59 -7.55
N TYR A 78 21.03 -7.23 -6.34
CA TYR A 78 20.59 -8.21 -5.33
C TYR A 78 19.15 -8.65 -5.51
N THR A 79 18.35 -7.88 -6.23
CA THR A 79 16.93 -8.17 -6.50
C THR A 79 16.56 -7.79 -7.91
N SER A 80 15.81 -8.68 -8.57
CA SER A 80 15.16 -8.41 -9.84
C SER A 80 13.65 -8.40 -9.66
N GLN A 81 12.96 -7.52 -10.37
CA GLN A 81 11.50 -7.39 -10.35
C GLN A 81 10.99 -7.11 -11.75
N GLU A 82 9.88 -7.72 -12.12
CA GLU A 82 9.20 -7.45 -13.38
C GLU A 82 8.00 -6.55 -13.20
N PHE A 83 7.86 -5.61 -14.14
CA PHE A 83 6.69 -4.77 -14.28
C PHE A 83 6.02 -5.08 -15.61
N ARG A 84 4.84 -5.67 -15.56
CA ARG A 84 4.04 -5.90 -16.77
C ARG A 84 3.54 -4.58 -17.33
N LEU A 85 3.69 -4.41 -18.64
CA LEU A 85 3.31 -3.22 -19.38
C LEU A 85 1.97 -3.43 -20.07
N GLY A 86 1.18 -2.35 -20.15
CA GLY A 86 0.02 -2.28 -21.03
C GLY A 86 0.42 -1.96 -22.47
N LYS A 87 -0.54 -2.00 -23.38
CA LYS A 87 -0.33 -1.57 -24.79
C LYS A 87 0.01 -0.08 -24.81
N GLY A 88 1.12 0.29 -25.48
CA GLY A 88 1.61 1.67 -25.57
C GLY A 88 2.27 2.21 -24.30
N GLU A 89 2.59 1.37 -23.32
CA GLU A 89 3.38 1.76 -22.15
C GLU A 89 4.82 1.24 -22.31
N GLY A 90 5.81 2.11 -22.04
CA GLY A 90 7.22 1.73 -21.91
C GLY A 90 7.95 1.42 -23.21
N ASP A 91 7.47 1.93 -24.34
CA ASP A 91 8.11 1.75 -25.64
C ASP A 91 9.48 2.46 -25.72
N ASP A 92 9.68 3.49 -24.89
CA ASP A 92 10.93 4.25 -24.78
C ASP A 92 11.99 3.55 -23.92
N LEU A 93 11.66 2.40 -23.29
CA LEU A 93 12.56 1.72 -22.38
C LEU A 93 13.44 0.71 -23.10
N ALA A 94 14.75 0.94 -23.08
CA ALA A 94 15.77 0.05 -23.63
C ALA A 94 16.47 -0.76 -22.54
N THR A 95 16.96 -1.94 -22.90
CA THR A 95 17.86 -2.74 -22.04
C THR A 95 19.12 -1.96 -21.72
N GLY A 96 19.56 -1.96 -20.47
CA GLY A 96 20.68 -1.15 -19.99
C GLY A 96 20.31 0.25 -19.52
N GLY A 97 19.09 0.72 -19.79
CA GLY A 97 18.58 1.99 -19.27
C GLY A 97 18.31 1.98 -17.77
N GLU A 98 18.01 3.15 -17.21
CA GLU A 98 17.71 3.33 -15.80
C GLU A 98 16.37 4.01 -15.60
N ILE A 99 15.61 3.53 -14.63
CA ILE A 99 14.38 4.16 -14.16
C ILE A 99 14.70 4.85 -12.83
N LYS A 100 14.52 6.18 -12.78
CA LYS A 100 14.82 7.03 -11.62
C LYS A 100 13.54 7.49 -10.92
N VAL A 101 13.73 8.11 -9.77
CA VAL A 101 12.64 8.63 -8.91
C VAL A 101 11.81 9.71 -9.60
N ASP A 102 12.40 10.42 -10.57
CA ASP A 102 11.77 11.53 -11.32
C ASP A 102 10.50 11.14 -12.07
N MET A 103 10.28 9.83 -12.29
CA MET A 103 9.02 9.35 -12.86
C MET A 103 7.80 9.63 -11.98
N PHE A 104 7.99 9.88 -10.69
CA PHE A 104 6.94 10.22 -9.74
C PHE A 104 6.89 11.73 -9.47
N LYS A 105 5.69 12.22 -9.17
CA LYS A 105 5.45 13.62 -8.85
C LYS A 105 4.88 13.77 -7.45
N ALA A 106 5.21 14.87 -6.78
CA ALA A 106 4.59 15.23 -5.51
C ALA A 106 3.05 15.31 -5.69
N GLY A 107 2.30 14.84 -4.69
CA GLY A 107 0.85 14.74 -4.74
C GLY A 107 0.30 13.53 -5.50
N GLN A 108 1.12 12.77 -6.22
CA GLN A 108 0.69 11.58 -6.95
C GLN A 108 0.22 10.47 -6.00
N ILE A 109 -0.84 9.76 -6.40
CA ILE A 109 -1.36 8.60 -5.66
C ILE A 109 -0.69 7.32 -6.16
N VAL A 110 -0.18 6.53 -5.22
CA VAL A 110 0.58 5.31 -5.48
C VAL A 110 0.08 4.14 -4.64
N ASP A 111 0.35 2.93 -5.14
CA ASP A 111 0.13 1.68 -4.43
C ASP A 111 1.49 1.09 -4.06
N VAL A 112 1.68 0.76 -2.79
CA VAL A 112 2.96 0.27 -2.29
C VAL A 112 2.83 -1.17 -1.82
N THR A 113 3.63 -2.05 -2.40
CA THR A 113 3.69 -3.47 -2.05
C THR A 113 4.98 -3.76 -1.30
N GLY A 114 4.86 -4.44 -0.17
CA GLY A 114 6.01 -4.91 0.59
C GLY A 114 5.71 -6.20 1.32
N THR A 115 6.75 -6.85 1.82
CA THR A 115 6.63 -8.07 2.63
C THR A 115 6.45 -7.68 4.09
N THR A 116 5.35 -8.11 4.70
CA THR A 116 5.06 -7.80 6.10
C THR A 116 6.05 -8.45 7.05
N VAL A 117 6.26 -7.82 8.22
CA VAL A 117 7.10 -8.37 9.28
C VAL A 117 6.57 -9.75 9.73
N GLY A 118 7.46 -10.72 9.85
CA GLY A 118 7.12 -12.06 10.34
C GLY A 118 6.72 -12.04 11.82
N LYS A 119 5.71 -12.82 12.18
CA LYS A 119 5.21 -12.98 13.55
C LYS A 119 5.32 -14.43 14.04
N GLY A 120 5.96 -15.29 13.26
CA GLY A 120 6.07 -16.73 13.54
C GLY A 120 4.74 -17.46 13.51
N PHE A 121 4.64 -18.58 14.20
CA PHE A 121 3.40 -19.34 14.37
C PHE A 121 2.47 -18.59 15.35
N GLN A 122 1.26 -18.31 14.94
CA GLN A 122 0.28 -17.59 15.75
C GLN A 122 -1.04 -18.35 15.86
N GLY A 123 -1.64 -18.28 17.05
CA GLY A 123 -2.97 -18.81 17.33
C GLY A 123 -4.07 -18.02 16.60
N THR A 124 -5.27 -18.59 16.58
CA THR A 124 -6.44 -18.04 15.85
C THR A 124 -6.87 -16.68 16.35
N MET A 125 -6.69 -16.36 17.62
CA MET A 125 -7.03 -15.05 18.18
C MET A 125 -6.18 -13.93 17.53
N LYS A 126 -4.86 -14.10 17.50
CA LYS A 126 -3.97 -13.07 16.90
C LYS A 126 -4.00 -13.07 15.37
N ARG A 127 -4.09 -14.28 14.77
CA ARG A 127 -4.04 -14.42 13.31
C ARG A 127 -5.33 -14.03 12.61
N HIS A 128 -6.49 -14.31 13.24
CA HIS A 128 -7.81 -14.18 12.63
C HIS A 128 -8.81 -13.37 13.46
N ASN A 129 -8.39 -12.80 14.59
CA ASN A 129 -9.22 -12.01 15.50
C ASN A 129 -10.42 -12.79 16.07
N PHE A 130 -10.22 -14.07 16.42
CA PHE A 130 -11.26 -14.85 17.10
C PHE A 130 -11.39 -14.37 18.54
N ALA A 131 -12.63 -14.39 19.05
CA ALA A 131 -12.93 -13.94 20.41
C ALA A 131 -12.33 -14.86 21.49
N GLY A 132 -12.24 -16.15 21.20
CA GLY A 132 -11.85 -17.16 22.20
C GLY A 132 -13.01 -17.58 23.08
N GLY A 133 -12.74 -18.37 24.11
CA GLY A 133 -13.69 -18.81 25.13
C GLY A 133 -13.80 -17.85 26.31
N MET A 134 -14.83 -18.00 27.13
CA MET A 134 -15.00 -17.25 28.37
C MET A 134 -13.84 -17.54 29.33
N LYS A 135 -13.50 -16.57 30.17
CA LYS A 135 -12.44 -16.72 31.19
C LYS A 135 -12.99 -17.27 32.52
N THR A 136 -14.31 -17.25 32.70
CA THR A 136 -15.04 -17.66 33.90
C THR A 136 -16.24 -18.53 33.52
N HIS A 137 -17.23 -18.69 34.39
CA HIS A 137 -18.45 -19.47 34.15
C HIS A 137 -18.18 -20.96 33.80
N GLY A 138 -17.26 -21.60 34.56
CA GLY A 138 -16.96 -23.02 34.41
C GLY A 138 -16.07 -23.39 33.23
N ASN A 139 -15.58 -22.44 32.44
CA ASN A 139 -14.67 -22.72 31.36
C ASN A 139 -13.26 -22.97 31.90
N SER A 140 -12.75 -24.19 31.73
CA SER A 140 -11.38 -24.61 32.09
C SER A 140 -10.52 -24.76 30.86
N LEU A 141 -9.28 -24.27 30.91
CA LEU A 141 -8.18 -24.47 29.94
C LEU A 141 -8.43 -23.97 28.51
N SER A 142 -9.69 -23.81 28.04
CA SER A 142 -10.05 -23.50 26.66
C SER A 142 -10.25 -22.02 26.36
N HIS A 143 -9.60 -21.13 27.11
CA HIS A 143 -9.77 -19.68 26.97
C HIS A 143 -9.32 -19.11 25.62
N ARG A 144 -8.31 -19.72 25.01
CA ARG A 144 -7.71 -19.25 23.74
C ARG A 144 -7.91 -20.23 22.57
N ALA A 145 -8.79 -21.19 22.72
CA ALA A 145 -9.11 -22.18 21.69
C ALA A 145 -9.90 -21.56 20.54
N PRO A 146 -9.80 -22.09 19.32
CA PRO A 146 -10.53 -21.59 18.15
C PRO A 146 -12.05 -21.86 18.22
N GLY A 147 -12.50 -22.75 19.10
CA GLY A 147 -13.87 -23.28 19.13
C GLY A 147 -14.11 -24.38 18.10
N SER A 148 -15.35 -24.59 17.72
CA SER A 148 -15.71 -25.61 16.73
C SER A 148 -15.04 -25.38 15.39
N ILE A 149 -14.50 -26.42 14.80
CA ILE A 149 -13.85 -26.39 13.46
C ILE A 149 -14.75 -26.93 12.35
N GLY A 150 -15.91 -27.48 12.68
CA GLY A 150 -16.87 -28.03 11.72
C GLY A 150 -18.01 -28.77 12.40
N GLN A 151 -18.82 -29.43 11.59
CA GLN A 151 -19.91 -30.32 12.00
C GLN A 151 -19.36 -31.72 12.26
N ARG A 152 -20.23 -32.63 12.76
CA ARG A 152 -19.84 -33.99 13.11
C ARG A 152 -19.82 -34.93 11.88
N GLN A 153 -20.86 -35.71 11.67
CA GLN A 153 -20.92 -36.81 10.67
C GLN A 153 -21.04 -36.25 9.24
N THR A 154 -21.90 -35.29 9.04
CA THR A 154 -22.07 -34.59 7.75
C THR A 154 -21.54 -33.18 7.88
N PRO A 155 -20.53 -32.76 7.12
CA PRO A 155 -19.90 -33.39 5.92
C PRO A 155 -18.73 -34.34 6.22
N GLY A 156 -18.42 -34.72 7.50
CA GLY A 156 -17.34 -35.61 7.88
C GLY A 156 -15.91 -35.10 7.63
N ARG A 157 -15.77 -33.82 7.34
CA ARG A 157 -14.48 -33.16 7.04
C ARG A 157 -14.50 -31.70 7.47
N VAL A 158 -13.32 -31.11 7.65
CA VAL A 158 -13.14 -29.67 7.80
C VAL A 158 -13.08 -29.03 6.41
N PHE A 159 -13.89 -28.01 6.19
CA PHE A 159 -13.91 -27.31 4.90
C PHE A 159 -12.57 -26.62 4.60
N LYS A 160 -12.18 -26.62 3.32
CA LYS A 160 -11.02 -25.88 2.84
C LYS A 160 -11.19 -24.38 3.14
N GLY A 161 -10.10 -23.73 3.52
CA GLY A 161 -10.14 -22.30 3.87
C GLY A 161 -10.58 -22.00 5.30
N LYS A 162 -10.88 -23.01 6.14
CA LYS A 162 -11.14 -22.80 7.58
C LYS A 162 -9.97 -22.07 8.23
N ARG A 163 -10.28 -21.01 8.97
CA ARG A 163 -9.30 -20.19 9.67
C ARG A 163 -8.75 -20.94 10.87
N MET A 164 -7.47 -21.26 10.84
CA MET A 164 -6.76 -21.99 11.89
C MET A 164 -5.46 -21.29 12.26
N SER A 165 -4.83 -21.72 13.34
CA SER A 165 -3.47 -21.30 13.71
C SER A 165 -2.47 -21.61 12.60
N GLY A 166 -1.35 -20.91 12.60
CA GLY A 166 -0.29 -21.12 11.62
C GLY A 166 0.59 -19.89 11.44
N HIS A 167 1.46 -19.92 10.46
CA HIS A 167 2.41 -18.85 10.17
C HIS A 167 1.69 -17.54 9.85
N MET A 168 2.11 -16.46 10.52
CA MET A 168 1.60 -15.11 10.33
C MET A 168 2.74 -14.14 9.93
N GLY A 169 2.46 -13.26 9.01
CA GLY A 169 3.46 -12.33 8.46
C GLY A 169 4.25 -12.97 7.31
N VAL A 170 5.35 -12.31 6.89
CA VAL A 170 6.19 -12.66 5.73
C VAL A 170 5.35 -12.90 4.47
N ARG A 171 4.34 -12.07 4.29
CA ARG A 171 3.45 -12.10 3.12
C ARG A 171 3.49 -10.77 2.39
N ASN A 172 3.44 -10.83 1.08
CA ASN A 172 3.29 -9.62 0.29
C ASN A 172 1.93 -8.99 0.56
N ARG A 173 1.96 -7.71 0.93
CA ARG A 173 0.77 -6.88 1.13
C ARG A 173 0.94 -5.59 0.35
N THR A 174 -0.14 -5.17 -0.27
CA THR A 174 -0.22 -3.89 -0.98
C THR A 174 -1.10 -2.95 -0.17
N ILE A 175 -0.59 -1.76 0.11
CA ILE A 175 -1.38 -0.64 0.61
C ILE A 175 -1.65 0.25 -0.59
N GLU A 176 -2.92 0.48 -0.84
CA GLU A 176 -3.39 1.23 -1.99
C GLU A 176 -3.65 2.70 -1.63
N ASN A 177 -3.60 3.56 -2.65
CA ASN A 177 -3.97 4.97 -2.56
C ASN A 177 -3.17 5.80 -1.53
N LEU A 178 -1.89 5.51 -1.37
CA LEU A 178 -0.98 6.37 -0.62
C LEU A 178 -0.60 7.59 -1.48
N ARG A 179 -0.38 8.75 -0.85
CA ARG A 179 0.05 9.97 -1.52
C ARG A 179 1.55 10.14 -1.36
N ILE A 180 2.23 10.51 -2.43
CA ILE A 180 3.61 11.01 -2.37
C ILE A 180 3.56 12.45 -1.86
N VAL A 181 4.23 12.73 -0.75
CA VAL A 181 4.33 14.08 -0.18
C VAL A 181 5.41 14.86 -0.91
N GLU A 182 6.58 14.25 -1.05
CA GLU A 182 7.76 14.89 -1.65
C GLU A 182 8.59 13.86 -2.41
N VAL A 183 9.30 14.32 -3.44
CA VAL A 183 10.25 13.54 -4.24
C VAL A 183 11.59 14.26 -4.21
N ASP A 184 12.60 13.64 -3.61
CA ASP A 184 13.98 14.13 -3.60
C ASP A 184 14.80 13.34 -4.64
N ALA A 185 15.00 13.96 -5.79
CA ALA A 185 15.77 13.37 -6.89
C ALA A 185 17.28 13.29 -6.60
N VAL A 186 17.81 14.21 -5.77
CA VAL A 186 19.25 14.25 -5.44
C VAL A 186 19.62 13.07 -4.56
N ARG A 187 18.81 12.78 -3.56
CA ARG A 187 19.01 11.68 -2.60
C ARG A 187 18.33 10.39 -3.01
N ASN A 188 17.59 10.38 -4.12
CA ASN A 188 16.77 9.26 -4.58
C ASN A 188 15.73 8.81 -3.51
N LEU A 189 15.07 9.76 -2.85
CA LEU A 189 14.09 9.49 -1.81
C LEU A 189 12.67 9.80 -2.28
N LEU A 190 11.73 8.94 -1.83
CA LEU A 190 10.30 9.15 -1.93
C LEU A 190 9.73 9.25 -0.52
N LEU A 191 9.08 10.36 -0.19
CA LEU A 191 8.35 10.55 1.05
C LEU A 191 6.88 10.21 0.79
N ILE A 192 6.43 9.07 1.30
CA ILE A 192 5.09 8.54 1.07
C ILE A 192 4.27 8.72 2.35
N SER A 193 3.11 9.38 2.25
CA SER A 193 2.20 9.59 3.37
C SER A 193 1.70 8.27 3.94
N GLY A 194 1.79 8.12 5.27
CA GLY A 194 1.29 6.96 5.99
C GLY A 194 2.29 5.81 6.11
N ALA A 195 1.78 4.66 6.53
CA ALA A 195 2.58 3.47 6.78
C ALA A 195 2.75 2.60 5.53
N VAL A 196 3.95 2.04 5.36
CA VAL A 196 4.30 1.11 4.29
C VAL A 196 4.61 -0.26 4.89
N PRO A 197 4.16 -1.37 4.28
CA PRO A 197 4.39 -2.71 4.82
C PRO A 197 5.87 -3.07 4.83
N GLY A 198 6.28 -3.84 5.85
CA GLY A 198 7.64 -4.34 6.00
C GLY A 198 8.42 -3.67 7.12
N ALA A 199 9.53 -4.30 7.50
CA ALA A 199 10.51 -3.76 8.43
C ALA A 199 11.37 -2.68 7.75
N GLU A 200 12.12 -1.92 8.53
CA GLU A 200 13.18 -1.06 8.01
C GLU A 200 14.21 -1.91 7.25
N GLY A 201 14.76 -1.36 6.20
CA GLY A 201 15.65 -2.07 5.30
C GLY A 201 14.97 -3.05 4.33
N SER A 202 13.65 -3.29 4.47
CA SER A 202 12.94 -4.20 3.56
C SER A 202 12.69 -3.59 2.18
N ARG A 203 12.62 -4.48 1.18
CA ARG A 203 12.27 -4.12 -0.18
C ARG A 203 10.79 -3.72 -0.26
N VAL A 204 10.52 -2.65 -0.98
CA VAL A 204 9.18 -2.18 -1.32
C VAL A 204 9.09 -1.91 -2.81
N ILE A 205 7.91 -2.10 -3.37
CA ILE A 205 7.59 -1.84 -4.77
C ILE A 205 6.55 -0.73 -4.78
N VAL A 206 6.88 0.38 -5.42
CA VAL A 206 5.99 1.54 -5.57
C VAL A 206 5.46 1.57 -6.99
N LYS A 207 4.16 1.60 -7.17
CA LYS A 207 3.48 1.70 -8.47
C LYS A 207 2.46 2.83 -8.45
N PRO A 208 2.21 3.51 -9.58
CA PRO A 208 1.07 4.41 -9.69
C PRO A 208 -0.23 3.68 -9.38
N SER A 209 -1.13 4.31 -8.62
CA SER A 209 -2.36 3.68 -8.17
C SER A 209 -3.26 3.29 -9.32
N VAL A 210 -3.76 2.07 -9.30
CA VAL A 210 -4.73 1.55 -10.28
C VAL A 210 -6.10 2.20 -10.07
N LYS A 211 -6.52 2.41 -8.83
CA LYS A 211 -7.82 3.00 -8.47
C LYS A 211 -7.90 4.48 -8.84
N ALA A 212 -6.84 5.24 -8.63
CA ALA A 212 -6.77 6.65 -9.03
C ALA A 212 -6.93 6.83 -10.55
N LYS A 213 -6.28 5.97 -11.35
CA LYS A 213 -6.48 5.95 -12.82
C LYS A 213 -7.94 5.67 -13.19
N GLY A 214 -8.58 4.74 -12.49
CA GLY A 214 -9.99 4.41 -12.71
C GLY A 214 -10.94 5.57 -12.37
N GLN A 215 -10.66 6.31 -11.31
CA GLN A 215 -11.43 7.51 -10.94
C GLN A 215 -11.27 8.63 -11.97
N ALA A 216 -10.06 8.93 -12.39
CA ALA A 216 -9.80 9.91 -13.43
C ALA A 216 -10.50 9.54 -14.77
N ARG A 217 -10.54 8.24 -15.14
CA ARG A 217 -11.27 7.77 -16.30
C ARG A 217 -12.78 7.93 -16.13
N ARG A 218 -13.34 7.63 -14.95
CA ARG A 218 -14.77 7.84 -14.66
C ARG A 218 -15.15 9.32 -14.68
N GLN A 219 -14.32 10.19 -14.16
CA GLN A 219 -14.54 11.64 -14.21
C GLN A 219 -14.52 12.17 -15.65
N LYS A 220 -13.66 11.65 -16.53
CA LYS A 220 -13.66 12.00 -17.96
C LYS A 220 -14.88 11.45 -18.71
N LEU A 221 -15.41 10.29 -18.31
CA LEU A 221 -16.59 9.67 -18.91
C LEU A 221 -17.93 10.24 -18.42
N MET A 222 -17.91 10.93 -17.26
CA MET A 222 -19.06 11.65 -16.69
C MET A 222 -18.67 13.12 -16.47
N PRO A 223 -18.65 13.94 -17.53
CA PRO A 223 -18.49 15.38 -17.34
C PRO A 223 -19.71 15.91 -16.61
N ASN A 224 -19.49 16.51 -15.45
CA ASN A 224 -20.46 17.28 -14.68
C ASN A 224 -21.63 16.53 -14.04
N LYS A 225 -21.36 15.76 -12.98
CA LYS A 225 -22.22 15.86 -11.81
C LYS A 225 -21.64 16.96 -10.92
N ALA A 226 -22.20 18.14 -10.99
CA ALA A 226 -21.93 19.20 -10.03
C ALA A 226 -22.00 18.62 -8.61
N PRO A 227 -21.13 19.01 -7.66
CA PRO A 227 -21.26 18.58 -6.30
C PRO A 227 -22.67 18.95 -5.87
N THR A 228 -23.50 17.94 -5.57
CA THR A 228 -24.80 18.18 -4.92
C THR A 228 -24.47 18.96 -3.66
N ALA A 229 -24.83 20.25 -3.67
CA ALA A 229 -24.72 21.10 -2.51
C ALA A 229 -25.31 20.32 -1.34
N ALA A 230 -24.53 20.19 -0.28
CA ALA A 230 -24.96 19.52 0.93
C ALA A 230 -26.32 20.13 1.29
N LYS A 231 -27.36 19.30 1.30
CA LYS A 231 -28.69 19.68 1.80
C LYS A 231 -28.47 20.28 3.18
N GLY A 232 -28.86 21.56 3.30
CA GLY A 232 -28.60 22.42 4.44
C GLY A 232 -28.81 21.72 5.77
N ALA A 233 -27.91 21.98 6.68
CA ALA A 233 -28.09 21.67 8.08
C ALA A 233 -29.40 22.31 8.56
N PRO A 234 -30.22 21.62 9.40
CA PRO A 234 -31.44 22.20 9.92
C PRO A 234 -31.10 23.46 10.71
N GLN A 235 -31.64 24.59 10.29
CA GLN A 235 -31.54 25.84 11.05
C GLN A 235 -32.18 25.64 12.42
N PRO A 236 -31.56 26.12 13.52
CA PRO A 236 -32.19 26.11 14.82
C PRO A 236 -33.42 27.00 14.76
N LYS A 237 -34.60 26.42 15.06
CA LYS A 237 -35.86 27.15 15.18
C LYS A 237 -35.67 28.25 16.20
N GLY A 238 -35.88 29.50 15.78
CA GLY A 238 -35.77 30.69 16.61
C GLY A 238 -36.70 30.62 17.82
N ALA A 239 -36.12 30.91 18.98
CA ALA A 239 -36.88 31.09 20.20
C ALA A 239 -37.82 32.30 20.05
N ALA A 240 -39.11 32.13 20.30
CA ALA A 240 -40.10 33.15 20.31
C ALA A 240 -39.79 34.21 21.40
N PRO A 241 -40.01 35.51 21.15
CA PRO A 241 -39.78 36.52 22.19
C PRO A 241 -40.86 36.44 23.26
N LYS A 242 -40.44 36.32 24.52
CA LYS A 242 -41.35 36.44 25.67
C LYS A 242 -41.85 37.90 25.77
N ALA A 243 -43.19 38.04 25.69
CA ALA A 243 -43.87 39.30 25.93
C ALA A 243 -43.62 39.81 27.35
N GLY A 244 -43.27 41.06 27.46
CA GLY A 244 -43.06 41.75 28.74
C GLY A 244 -44.35 41.90 29.54
N ALA A 245 -44.28 41.60 30.81
CA ALA A 245 -45.31 41.92 31.77
C ALA A 245 -45.15 43.37 32.23
N ALA A 246 -46.20 44.15 32.01
CA ALA A 246 -46.33 45.54 32.43
C ALA A 246 -46.40 45.66 33.95
N GLY A 247 -45.60 46.54 34.52
CA GLY A 247 -45.64 46.89 35.91
C GLY A 247 -46.87 47.72 36.24
N LYS A 248 -47.55 47.35 37.34
CA LYS A 248 -48.50 48.23 38.02
C LYS A 248 -47.77 49.02 39.10
N ALA A 249 -47.82 50.33 38.93
CA ALA A 249 -47.53 51.26 40.01
C ALA A 249 -48.70 51.33 40.98
N GLU A 250 -48.42 51.30 42.26
CA GLU A 250 -49.36 51.67 43.27
C GLU A 250 -48.69 52.59 44.31
N LYS A 251 -49.37 53.71 44.48
CA LYS A 251 -49.06 54.78 45.47
C LYS A 251 -49.29 54.30 46.88
N LYS A 252 -48.40 54.55 47.79
CA LYS A 252 -48.58 55.44 48.96
C LYS A 252 -47.22 55.64 49.65
#